data_a45d4525f73c36becbfee13bd0353ba4
#
_entry.id   a45d4525f73c36becbfee13bd0353ba4
#
_cell.length_a   1.000
_cell.length_b   1.000
_cell.length_c   1.000
_cell.angle_alpha   90.00
_cell.angle_beta   90.00
_cell.angle_gamma   90.00
#
_symmetry.space_group_name_H-M   'P 1'
#
loop_
_entity.id
_entity.type
_entity.pdbx_description
1 polymer ?
#
loop_
_entity_poly.entity_id
_entity_poly.type
_entity_poly.pdbx_seq_one_letter_code
_entity_poly.pdbx_strand_id
1 'polypeptide(L)'
;MKKNNGSKLKIIPLGGLEQIGMNITVFEYEDSIIVVDCGLAFPEDDMLGIDLVIPDVTYLKENIDKVKGFVITHGHEDHIGALPYILKEVNVPVYATKLTIGLIENKLKEHNLLRTTKRKIIKHGQSINLGAFRIEFIKTNHSIADAAALAIYSPAGIIVHTGDFKVDYTPVFGDVIDLQRFAEIGKKGVLALMCDSTNAERPGFTMSERTVGKTIDGLFAEHQNSRIIIATFASNVDRVQQIINSAYKYGRKVVIEGRSMVNIISIAQELGYINIPENTLIDVEQMKNYTGEQLVLITTGSQGESMAALSRMAAHLHKKISILPGDTVIFSSHPIPGNEKAVSNVINELSAPVSYTHLRAHETGRN
;
A
#
# COMPACT_ATOMS: atom_id res chain seq x y z
N MET A 1 -33.01 -21.89 32.35
CA MET A 1 -32.12 -21.19 31.42
C MET A 1 -32.35 -19.69 31.62
N LYS A 2 -31.42 -18.98 32.28
CA LYS A 2 -31.46 -17.52 32.34
C LYS A 2 -31.22 -17.04 30.91
N LYS A 3 -32.16 -16.29 30.32
CA LYS A 3 -31.90 -15.52 29.11
C LYS A 3 -30.74 -14.57 29.43
N ASN A 4 -29.55 -14.92 28.94
CA ASN A 4 -28.45 -14.00 28.93
C ASN A 4 -28.86 -12.88 27.96
N ASN A 5 -29.28 -11.75 28.51
CA ASN A 5 -29.38 -10.50 27.76
C ASN A 5 -27.94 -10.04 27.48
N GLY A 6 -27.22 -10.86 26.73
CA GLY A 6 -25.82 -10.65 26.46
C GLY A 6 -25.64 -9.35 25.68
N SER A 7 -24.66 -8.57 26.10
CA SER A 7 -24.21 -7.39 25.36
C SER A 7 -23.90 -7.76 23.92
N LYS A 8 -24.25 -6.89 22.99
CA LYS A 8 -24.11 -7.15 21.55
C LYS A 8 -22.75 -6.61 21.09
N LEU A 9 -22.05 -7.41 20.30
CA LEU A 9 -20.97 -6.91 19.48
C LEU A 9 -21.57 -6.15 18.30
N LYS A 10 -21.12 -4.91 18.07
CA LYS A 10 -21.47 -4.12 16.91
C LYS A 10 -20.26 -4.04 15.98
N ILE A 11 -20.49 -4.19 14.69
CA ILE A 11 -19.54 -3.96 13.61
C ILE A 11 -20.13 -2.82 12.79
N ILE A 12 -19.46 -1.67 12.74
CA ILE A 12 -19.97 -0.44 12.15
C ILE A 12 -18.96 0.04 11.12
N PRO A 13 -19.15 -0.21 9.83
CA PRO A 13 -18.32 0.38 8.77
C PRO A 13 -18.60 1.89 8.71
N LEU A 14 -17.56 2.70 8.76
CA LEU A 14 -17.64 4.14 8.52
C LEU A 14 -17.16 4.49 7.11
N GLY A 15 -16.65 3.52 6.37
CA GLY A 15 -16.22 3.59 4.98
C GLY A 15 -15.74 2.22 4.47
N GLY A 16 -15.38 2.15 3.20
CA GLY A 16 -14.82 0.93 2.59
C GLY A 16 -15.86 -0.12 2.16
N LEU A 17 -17.17 0.16 2.22
CA LEU A 17 -18.21 -0.72 1.68
C LEU A 17 -18.77 -0.12 0.38
N GLU A 18 -19.00 -0.98 -0.63
CA GLU A 18 -19.49 -0.60 -1.96
C GLU A 18 -18.61 0.44 -2.68
N GLN A 19 -17.37 0.58 -2.24
CA GLN A 19 -16.38 1.50 -2.80
C GLN A 19 -14.97 0.94 -2.60
N ILE A 20 -14.00 1.46 -3.37
CA ILE A 20 -12.57 1.19 -3.18
C ILE A 20 -11.97 2.34 -2.39
N GLY A 21 -11.22 2.00 -1.33
CA GLY A 21 -10.59 2.99 -0.45
C GLY A 21 -11.42 3.37 0.76
N MET A 22 -10.93 4.36 1.52
CA MET A 22 -11.54 4.89 2.74
C MET A 22 -11.93 3.79 3.75
N ASN A 23 -11.02 2.81 3.92
CA ASN A 23 -11.25 1.68 4.82
C ASN A 23 -11.23 2.12 6.28
N ILE A 24 -12.35 1.96 6.97
CA ILE A 24 -12.48 2.22 8.41
C ILE A 24 -13.66 1.43 8.97
N THR A 25 -13.39 0.58 9.95
CA THR A 25 -14.42 -0.24 10.60
C THR A 25 -14.31 -0.16 12.11
N VAL A 26 -15.43 0.12 12.76
CA VAL A 26 -15.55 0.18 14.22
C VAL A 26 -16.07 -1.14 14.74
N PHE A 27 -15.43 -1.65 15.79
CA PHE A 27 -15.91 -2.77 16.59
C PHE A 27 -16.22 -2.26 17.99
N GLU A 28 -17.46 -2.40 18.43
CA GLU A 28 -17.91 -1.98 19.75
C GLU A 28 -18.47 -3.15 20.54
N TYR A 29 -18.01 -3.28 21.76
CA TYR A 29 -18.59 -4.17 22.77
C TYR A 29 -18.58 -3.47 24.12
N GLU A 30 -19.79 -3.16 24.65
CA GLU A 30 -19.98 -2.40 25.89
C GLU A 30 -19.23 -1.05 25.90
N ASP A 31 -18.27 -0.89 26.83
CA ASP A 31 -17.48 0.33 27.00
C ASP A 31 -16.14 0.29 26.23
N SER A 32 -16.04 -0.56 25.24
CA SER A 32 -14.83 -0.74 24.46
C SER A 32 -15.12 -0.58 22.98
N ILE A 33 -14.39 0.34 22.35
CA ILE A 33 -14.39 0.54 20.90
C ILE A 33 -12.95 0.40 20.41
N ILE A 34 -12.76 -0.38 19.36
CA ILE A 34 -11.53 -0.37 18.56
C ILE A 34 -11.90 -0.01 17.13
N VAL A 35 -10.96 0.62 16.43
CA VAL A 35 -11.13 1.01 15.04
C VAL A 35 -10.08 0.29 14.21
N VAL A 36 -10.51 -0.45 13.20
CA VAL A 36 -9.62 -1.12 12.25
C VAL A 36 -9.50 -0.25 11.01
N ASP A 37 -8.27 0.14 10.72
CA ASP A 37 -7.86 1.05 9.66
C ASP A 37 -8.45 2.47 9.80
N CYS A 38 -7.94 3.40 9.00
CA CYS A 38 -8.39 4.80 8.94
C CYS A 38 -7.89 5.41 7.61
N GLY A 39 -8.48 4.94 6.53
CA GLY A 39 -8.09 5.26 5.17
C GLY A 39 -8.75 6.51 4.64
N LEU A 40 -8.16 7.06 3.58
CA LEU A 40 -8.78 8.08 2.74
C LEU A 40 -9.25 7.49 1.42
N ALA A 41 -10.06 8.24 0.68
CA ALA A 41 -10.31 8.04 -0.74
C ALA A 41 -9.82 9.26 -1.54
N PHE A 42 -9.48 9.03 -2.79
CA PHE A 42 -9.21 10.13 -3.73
C PHE A 42 -10.54 10.64 -4.30
N PRO A 43 -10.66 11.95 -4.56
CA PRO A 43 -11.88 12.50 -5.13
C PRO A 43 -12.11 12.00 -6.55
N GLU A 44 -13.37 11.89 -6.92
CA GLU A 44 -13.78 11.63 -8.31
C GLU A 44 -13.59 12.88 -9.19
N ASP A 45 -13.56 12.70 -10.51
CA ASP A 45 -13.28 13.78 -11.48
C ASP A 45 -14.26 14.97 -11.40
N ASP A 46 -15.47 14.75 -10.89
CA ASP A 46 -16.52 15.77 -10.72
C ASP A 46 -16.42 16.54 -9.39
N MET A 47 -15.59 16.08 -8.45
CA MET A 47 -15.35 16.74 -7.16
C MET A 47 -14.31 17.86 -7.29
N LEU A 48 -14.64 18.91 -8.03
CA LEU A 48 -13.73 20.03 -8.32
C LEU A 48 -13.27 20.75 -7.05
N GLY A 49 -11.95 20.91 -6.89
CA GLY A 49 -11.33 21.62 -5.76
C GLY A 49 -11.22 20.78 -4.49
N ILE A 50 -11.53 19.50 -4.53
CA ILE A 50 -11.32 18.55 -3.44
C ILE A 50 -10.01 17.80 -3.68
N ASP A 51 -9.10 17.81 -2.71
CA ASP A 51 -7.81 17.11 -2.79
C ASP A 51 -7.88 15.67 -2.29
N LEU A 52 -8.74 15.41 -1.29
CA LEU A 52 -8.93 14.08 -0.69
C LEU A 52 -10.26 13.99 0.07
N VAL A 53 -10.75 12.76 0.22
CA VAL A 53 -11.98 12.44 0.95
C VAL A 53 -11.62 11.62 2.19
N ILE A 54 -12.12 12.04 3.36
CA ILE A 54 -11.91 11.35 4.63
C ILE A 54 -13.25 10.86 5.21
N PRO A 55 -13.25 9.80 6.02
CA PRO A 55 -14.47 9.27 6.62
C PRO A 55 -15.07 10.23 7.64
N ASP A 56 -16.40 10.21 7.77
CA ASP A 56 -17.09 10.83 8.89
C ASP A 56 -16.89 10.00 10.16
N VAL A 57 -16.29 10.61 11.16
CA VAL A 57 -15.99 9.98 12.45
C VAL A 57 -16.81 10.55 13.61
N THR A 58 -17.96 11.15 13.32
CA THR A 58 -18.87 11.70 14.34
C THR A 58 -19.19 10.65 15.41
N TYR A 59 -19.42 9.39 15.00
CA TYR A 59 -19.65 8.29 15.94
C TYR A 59 -18.49 8.09 16.94
N LEU A 60 -17.23 8.21 16.50
CA LEU A 60 -16.06 8.08 17.37
C LEU A 60 -15.92 9.28 18.32
N LYS A 61 -16.24 10.48 17.84
CA LYS A 61 -16.20 11.71 18.64
C LYS A 61 -17.22 11.67 19.76
N GLU A 62 -18.44 11.24 19.48
CA GLU A 62 -19.51 11.10 20.45
C GLU A 62 -19.26 9.99 21.49
N ASN A 63 -18.40 9.02 21.17
CA ASN A 63 -18.06 7.87 22.01
C ASN A 63 -16.57 7.85 22.41
N ILE A 64 -15.90 8.99 22.44
CA ILE A 64 -14.43 9.08 22.60
C ILE A 64 -13.91 8.34 23.84
N ASP A 65 -14.62 8.35 24.94
CA ASP A 65 -14.23 7.69 26.21
C ASP A 65 -14.14 6.16 26.07
N LYS A 66 -14.88 5.60 25.12
CA LYS A 66 -14.86 4.16 24.82
C LYS A 66 -13.76 3.78 23.83
N VAL A 67 -13.24 4.72 23.02
CA VAL A 67 -12.28 4.41 21.95
C VAL A 67 -10.93 4.07 22.56
N LYS A 68 -10.46 2.82 22.34
CA LYS A 68 -9.20 2.29 22.92
C LYS A 68 -8.01 2.45 21.96
N GLY A 69 -8.26 2.59 20.65
CA GLY A 69 -7.21 2.84 19.67
C GLY A 69 -7.58 2.44 18.25
N PHE A 70 -6.71 2.86 17.33
CA PHE A 70 -6.69 2.41 15.94
C PHE A 70 -5.77 1.19 15.82
N VAL A 71 -6.22 0.17 15.12
CA VAL A 71 -5.47 -1.06 14.80
C VAL A 71 -5.35 -1.16 13.30
N ILE A 72 -4.15 -0.99 12.77
CA ILE A 72 -3.92 -0.81 11.34
C ILE A 72 -3.38 -2.10 10.74
N THR A 73 -3.99 -2.53 9.64
CA THR A 73 -3.63 -3.75 8.92
C THR A 73 -2.35 -3.59 8.11
N HIS A 74 -2.21 -2.48 7.37
CA HIS A 74 -1.05 -2.19 6.54
C HIS A 74 -0.97 -0.71 6.15
N GLY A 75 0.09 -0.31 5.45
CA GLY A 75 0.47 1.08 5.24
C GLY A 75 0.01 1.73 3.93
N HIS A 76 -1.02 1.23 3.23
CA HIS A 76 -1.59 1.90 2.07
C HIS A 76 -2.43 3.13 2.46
N GLU A 77 -2.57 4.09 1.54
CA GLU A 77 -3.28 5.35 1.79
C GLU A 77 -4.75 5.15 2.16
N ASP A 78 -5.39 4.20 1.54
CA ASP A 78 -6.78 3.82 1.82
C ASP A 78 -6.98 3.06 3.14
N HIS A 79 -5.89 2.86 3.91
CA HIS A 79 -5.89 2.28 5.27
C HIS A 79 -5.27 3.20 6.33
N ILE A 80 -4.38 4.14 5.96
CA ILE A 80 -3.72 5.05 6.92
C ILE A 80 -3.88 6.53 6.58
N GLY A 81 -4.34 6.85 5.37
CA GLY A 81 -4.25 8.21 4.84
C GLY A 81 -5.09 9.24 5.59
N ALA A 82 -6.20 8.84 6.22
CA ALA A 82 -7.03 9.75 7.00
C ALA A 82 -6.53 9.96 8.44
N LEU A 83 -5.61 9.12 8.96
CA LEU A 83 -5.11 9.22 10.33
C LEU A 83 -4.67 10.63 10.74
N PRO A 84 -3.87 11.40 9.93
CA PRO A 84 -3.42 12.73 10.35
C PRO A 84 -4.55 13.74 10.52
N TYR A 85 -5.67 13.52 9.86
CA TYR A 85 -6.86 14.38 9.94
C TYR A 85 -7.72 13.98 11.13
N ILE A 86 -8.00 12.69 11.27
CA ILE A 86 -8.88 12.13 12.30
C ILE A 86 -8.24 12.24 13.70
N LEU A 87 -6.94 12.03 13.84
CA LEU A 87 -6.24 12.13 15.11
C LEU A 87 -6.21 13.55 15.71
N LYS A 88 -6.56 14.59 14.95
CA LYS A 88 -6.78 15.93 15.50
C LYS A 88 -8.01 15.99 16.41
N GLU A 89 -8.99 15.15 16.15
CA GLU A 89 -10.27 15.11 16.86
C GLU A 89 -10.41 13.87 17.74
N VAL A 90 -9.89 12.73 17.30
CA VAL A 90 -9.92 11.42 17.98
C VAL A 90 -8.49 10.96 18.26
N ASN A 91 -7.80 11.62 19.20
CA ASN A 91 -6.40 11.32 19.50
C ASN A 91 -6.27 10.15 20.47
N VAL A 92 -6.25 8.95 19.92
CA VAL A 92 -6.07 7.69 20.66
C VAL A 92 -4.84 6.93 20.13
N PRO A 93 -4.31 5.92 20.88
CA PRO A 93 -3.15 5.16 20.44
C PRO A 93 -3.37 4.45 19.09
N VAL A 94 -2.28 4.36 18.29
CA VAL A 94 -2.24 3.64 17.02
C VAL A 94 -1.33 2.42 17.16
N TYR A 95 -1.82 1.27 16.72
CA TYR A 95 -1.16 -0.04 16.79
C TYR A 95 -1.00 -0.60 15.38
N ALA A 96 0.23 -0.90 14.96
CA ALA A 96 0.50 -1.47 13.63
C ALA A 96 1.86 -2.18 13.61
N THR A 97 2.17 -2.82 12.49
CA THR A 97 3.48 -3.41 12.23
C THR A 97 4.56 -2.33 12.00
N LYS A 98 5.83 -2.74 11.99
CA LYS A 98 6.98 -1.82 12.01
C LYS A 98 7.00 -0.89 10.79
N LEU A 99 6.85 -1.42 9.57
CA LEU A 99 6.85 -0.59 8.37
C LEU A 99 5.64 0.35 8.36
N THR A 100 4.47 -0.16 8.70
CA THR A 100 3.23 0.64 8.77
C THR A 100 3.37 1.80 9.76
N ILE A 101 3.96 1.57 10.95
CA ILE A 101 4.23 2.65 11.91
C ILE A 101 5.21 3.67 11.32
N GLY A 102 6.27 3.24 10.64
CA GLY A 102 7.21 4.17 9.99
C GLY A 102 6.54 5.09 8.97
N LEU A 103 5.63 4.54 8.15
CA LEU A 103 4.85 5.32 7.18
C LEU A 103 3.88 6.30 7.88
N ILE A 104 3.21 5.84 8.94
CA ILE A 104 2.33 6.69 9.76
C ILE A 104 3.13 7.83 10.41
N GLU A 105 4.32 7.56 10.95
CA GLU A 105 5.17 8.57 11.58
C GLU A 105 5.57 9.69 10.63
N ASN A 106 5.88 9.36 9.38
CA ASN A 106 6.16 10.37 8.34
C ASN A 106 4.94 11.30 8.13
N LYS A 107 3.74 10.73 8.00
CA LYS A 107 2.49 11.49 7.87
C LYS A 107 2.22 12.35 9.10
N LEU A 108 2.36 11.80 10.29
CA LEU A 108 2.17 12.54 11.54
C LEU A 108 3.18 13.69 11.69
N LYS A 109 4.41 13.51 11.20
CA LYS A 109 5.43 14.56 11.18
C LYS A 109 5.01 15.72 10.28
N GLU A 110 4.51 15.46 9.09
CA GLU A 110 4.01 16.46 8.14
C GLU A 110 2.86 17.30 8.73
N HIS A 111 2.04 16.67 9.59
CA HIS A 111 0.88 17.30 10.25
C HIS A 111 1.15 17.80 11.70
N ASN A 112 2.42 17.76 12.17
CA ASN A 112 2.82 18.15 13.54
C ASN A 112 2.17 17.34 14.67
N LEU A 113 1.75 16.10 14.39
CA LEU A 113 1.09 15.20 15.34
C LEU A 113 2.02 14.14 15.95
N LEU A 114 3.27 14.05 15.47
CA LEU A 114 4.20 12.98 15.86
C LEU A 114 4.45 12.93 17.39
N ARG A 115 4.49 14.07 18.06
CA ARG A 115 4.76 14.16 19.51
C ARG A 115 3.52 13.87 20.37
N THR A 116 2.33 14.11 19.86
CA THR A 116 1.07 14.01 20.61
C THR A 116 0.38 12.66 20.44
N THR A 117 0.65 11.93 19.36
CA THR A 117 0.04 10.63 19.09
C THR A 117 0.89 9.49 19.63
N LYS A 118 0.30 8.62 20.44
CA LYS A 118 0.94 7.39 20.94
C LYS A 118 0.90 6.32 19.83
N ARG A 119 2.04 5.72 19.52
CA ARG A 119 2.18 4.64 18.53
C ARG A 119 2.84 3.44 19.18
N LYS A 120 2.43 2.24 18.78
CA LYS A 120 2.98 0.98 19.28
C LYS A 120 3.20 -0.01 18.13
N ILE A 121 4.43 -0.44 17.98
CA ILE A 121 4.80 -1.48 17.02
C ILE A 121 4.39 -2.84 17.57
N ILE A 122 3.66 -3.61 16.73
CA ILE A 122 3.23 -4.97 17.00
C ILE A 122 3.87 -5.89 15.96
N LYS A 123 4.36 -7.04 16.39
CA LYS A 123 4.91 -8.07 15.50
C LYS A 123 3.83 -9.07 15.12
N HIS A 124 3.97 -9.70 13.96
CA HIS A 124 3.13 -10.86 13.60
C HIS A 124 3.22 -11.94 14.69
N GLY A 125 2.11 -12.59 14.99
CA GLY A 125 1.96 -13.55 16.08
C GLY A 125 1.75 -12.92 17.47
N GLN A 126 1.93 -11.61 17.64
CA GLN A 126 1.63 -10.94 18.91
C GLN A 126 0.14 -10.61 19.03
N SER A 127 -0.32 -10.57 20.29
CA SER A 127 -1.66 -10.10 20.66
C SER A 127 -1.57 -8.88 21.56
N ILE A 128 -2.55 -7.99 21.44
CA ILE A 128 -2.76 -6.85 22.34
C ILE A 128 -4.15 -6.89 22.94
N ASN A 129 -4.31 -6.32 24.13
CA ASN A 129 -5.60 -6.18 24.80
C ASN A 129 -6.02 -4.72 24.79
N LEU A 130 -7.20 -4.45 24.25
CA LEU A 130 -7.82 -3.13 24.15
C LEU A 130 -9.25 -3.19 24.68
N GLY A 131 -9.43 -2.89 25.96
CA GLY A 131 -10.71 -3.06 26.62
C GLY A 131 -11.19 -4.51 26.61
N ALA A 132 -12.40 -4.75 26.09
CA ALA A 132 -12.98 -6.08 25.94
C ALA A 132 -12.40 -6.91 24.80
N PHE A 133 -11.54 -6.33 23.97
CA PHE A 133 -10.97 -6.99 22.80
C PHE A 133 -9.53 -7.45 23.04
N ARG A 134 -9.20 -8.68 22.58
CA ARG A 134 -7.86 -9.15 22.34
C ARG A 134 -7.64 -9.29 20.85
N ILE A 135 -6.67 -8.57 20.31
CA ILE A 135 -6.39 -8.52 18.87
C ILE A 135 -5.05 -9.19 18.61
N GLU A 136 -5.05 -10.19 17.74
CA GLU A 136 -3.86 -10.89 17.28
C GLU A 136 -3.53 -10.49 15.85
N PHE A 137 -2.26 -10.15 15.60
CA PHE A 137 -1.74 -9.78 14.28
C PHE A 137 -1.22 -11.04 13.58
N ILE A 138 -1.84 -11.42 12.47
CA ILE A 138 -1.52 -12.62 11.69
C ILE A 138 -0.77 -12.19 10.44
N LYS A 139 0.33 -12.87 10.11
CA LYS A 139 1.08 -12.59 8.89
C LYS A 139 0.23 -12.85 7.66
N THR A 140 0.16 -11.85 6.79
CA THR A 140 -0.42 -11.97 5.45
C THR A 140 0.55 -11.44 4.39
N ASN A 141 0.29 -11.72 3.11
CA ASN A 141 1.00 -11.11 2.00
C ASN A 141 0.09 -10.14 1.26
N HIS A 142 0.65 -9.04 0.86
CA HIS A 142 -0.01 -8.03 0.04
C HIS A 142 1.02 -7.35 -0.87
N SER A 143 0.65 -6.29 -1.59
CA SER A 143 1.57 -5.49 -2.42
C SER A 143 2.45 -4.53 -1.60
N ILE A 144 2.33 -4.53 -0.30
CA ILE A 144 3.20 -3.83 0.64
C ILE A 144 3.75 -4.82 1.67
N ALA A 145 5.01 -4.65 2.06
CA ALA A 145 5.61 -5.47 3.09
C ALA A 145 4.94 -5.23 4.46
N ASP A 146 5.06 -6.22 5.32
CA ASP A 146 4.62 -6.16 6.73
C ASP A 146 3.11 -6.04 6.96
N ALA A 147 2.29 -6.38 5.94
CA ALA A 147 0.83 -6.43 6.06
C ALA A 147 0.39 -7.50 7.08
N ALA A 148 -0.69 -7.23 7.79
CA ALA A 148 -1.27 -8.11 8.80
C ALA A 148 -2.78 -8.25 8.64
N ALA A 149 -3.26 -9.49 8.77
CA ALA A 149 -4.65 -9.76 9.10
C ALA A 149 -4.83 -9.74 10.62
N LEU A 150 -6.06 -9.58 11.07
CA LEU A 150 -6.40 -9.46 12.48
C LEU A 150 -7.38 -10.55 12.92
N ALA A 151 -7.06 -11.27 14.00
CA ALA A 151 -8.07 -12.03 14.73
C ALA A 151 -8.49 -11.22 15.96
N ILE A 152 -9.75 -10.80 15.98
CA ILE A 152 -10.36 -9.94 17.00
C ILE A 152 -11.22 -10.83 17.88
N TYR A 153 -10.73 -11.11 19.08
CA TYR A 153 -11.42 -11.90 20.09
C TYR A 153 -12.24 -10.96 20.97
N SER A 154 -13.53 -11.23 21.06
CA SER A 154 -14.46 -10.54 21.94
C SER A 154 -15.24 -11.53 22.79
N PRO A 155 -15.95 -11.11 23.86
CA PRO A 155 -16.84 -11.99 24.62
C PRO A 155 -17.99 -12.59 23.79
N ALA A 156 -18.33 -11.97 22.67
CA ALA A 156 -19.37 -12.47 21.75
C ALA A 156 -18.85 -13.53 20.76
N GLY A 157 -17.54 -13.59 20.53
CA GLY A 157 -16.93 -14.53 19.59
C GLY A 157 -15.72 -13.93 18.87
N ILE A 158 -15.18 -14.67 17.91
CA ILE A 158 -13.97 -14.33 17.14
C ILE A 158 -14.40 -13.73 15.79
N ILE A 159 -13.86 -12.57 15.45
CA ILE A 159 -13.93 -12.00 14.10
C ILE A 159 -12.54 -12.12 13.47
N VAL A 160 -12.50 -12.49 12.20
CA VAL A 160 -11.28 -12.43 11.38
C VAL A 160 -11.45 -11.32 10.36
N HIS A 161 -10.55 -10.34 10.38
CA HIS A 161 -10.44 -9.28 9.38
C HIS A 161 -9.16 -9.50 8.59
N THR A 162 -9.28 -9.78 7.31
CA THR A 162 -8.10 -10.18 6.49
C THR A 162 -7.16 -9.01 6.22
N GLY A 163 -7.65 -7.76 6.31
CA GLY A 163 -7.03 -6.67 5.60
C GLY A 163 -6.99 -6.99 4.11
N ASP A 164 -6.21 -6.27 3.34
CA ASP A 164 -5.93 -6.62 1.96
C ASP A 164 -4.90 -7.74 1.91
N PHE A 165 -5.13 -8.76 1.08
CA PHE A 165 -4.24 -9.90 1.04
C PHE A 165 -4.16 -10.57 -0.34
N LYS A 166 -3.10 -11.30 -0.53
CA LYS A 166 -2.96 -12.33 -1.57
C LYS A 166 -2.37 -13.59 -0.97
N VAL A 167 -2.66 -14.74 -1.57
CA VAL A 167 -1.99 -16.00 -1.22
C VAL A 167 -0.78 -16.17 -2.14
N ASP A 168 0.40 -15.85 -1.63
CA ASP A 168 1.67 -15.99 -2.35
C ASP A 168 2.59 -16.97 -1.61
N TYR A 169 2.83 -18.16 -2.20
CA TYR A 169 3.71 -19.17 -1.63
C TYR A 169 5.20 -18.95 -1.96
N THR A 170 5.50 -17.98 -2.79
CA THR A 170 6.87 -17.65 -3.20
C THR A 170 7.11 -16.14 -3.15
N PRO A 171 6.86 -15.49 -1.99
CA PRO A 171 7.09 -14.05 -1.87
C PRO A 171 8.55 -13.70 -2.16
N VAL A 172 8.80 -12.46 -2.54
CA VAL A 172 10.16 -11.98 -2.82
C VAL A 172 10.92 -11.75 -1.53
N PHE A 173 10.23 -11.21 -0.54
CA PHE A 173 10.79 -10.87 0.76
C PHE A 173 9.85 -11.33 1.88
N GLY A 174 10.46 -11.76 3.00
CA GLY A 174 9.73 -12.21 4.18
C GLY A 174 9.07 -13.58 4.03
N ASP A 175 8.20 -13.88 4.98
CA ASP A 175 7.53 -15.18 5.08
C ASP A 175 6.22 -15.22 4.28
N VAL A 176 5.77 -16.42 3.96
CA VAL A 176 4.46 -16.67 3.35
C VAL A 176 3.33 -16.30 4.32
N ILE A 177 2.13 -16.13 3.79
CA ILE A 177 0.91 -15.96 4.60
C ILE A 177 0.75 -17.14 5.58
N ASP A 178 0.41 -16.84 6.84
CA ASP A 178 0.25 -17.85 7.89
C ASP A 178 -1.12 -18.55 7.81
N LEU A 179 -1.32 -19.36 6.76
CA LEU A 179 -2.55 -20.13 6.57
C LEU A 179 -2.78 -21.16 7.70
N GLN A 180 -1.70 -21.66 8.33
CA GLN A 180 -1.84 -22.55 9.48
C GLN A 180 -2.58 -21.83 10.62
N ARG A 181 -2.20 -20.59 10.91
CA ARG A 181 -2.84 -19.82 11.98
C ARG A 181 -4.30 -19.53 11.68
N PHE A 182 -4.65 -19.21 10.44
CA PHE A 182 -6.05 -19.06 10.03
C PHE A 182 -6.85 -20.36 10.24
N ALA A 183 -6.28 -21.52 9.88
CA ALA A 183 -6.94 -22.80 10.09
C ALA A 183 -7.13 -23.14 11.58
N GLU A 184 -6.15 -22.83 12.44
CA GLU A 184 -6.26 -23.00 13.90
C GLU A 184 -7.36 -22.13 14.51
N ILE A 185 -7.50 -20.89 14.03
CA ILE A 185 -8.56 -19.97 14.47
C ILE A 185 -9.91 -20.46 13.96
N GLY A 186 -9.98 -20.92 12.71
CA GLY A 186 -11.19 -21.50 12.12
C GLY A 186 -11.73 -22.68 12.90
N LYS A 187 -10.85 -23.56 13.42
CA LYS A 187 -11.26 -24.70 14.30
C LYS A 187 -11.89 -24.27 15.63
N LYS A 188 -11.61 -23.07 16.12
CA LYS A 188 -12.22 -22.51 17.35
C LYS A 188 -13.62 -21.98 17.12
N GLY A 189 -14.02 -21.82 15.86
CA GLY A 189 -15.25 -21.16 15.44
C GLY A 189 -15.07 -19.66 15.28
N VAL A 190 -15.39 -19.16 14.09
CA VAL A 190 -15.33 -17.74 13.71
C VAL A 190 -16.75 -17.21 13.57
N LEU A 191 -17.06 -16.14 14.30
CA LEU A 191 -18.38 -15.50 14.28
C LEU A 191 -18.62 -14.76 12.96
N ALA A 192 -17.58 -14.06 12.47
CA ALA A 192 -17.63 -13.33 11.21
C ALA A 192 -16.25 -13.32 10.55
N LEU A 193 -16.22 -13.48 9.23
CA LEU A 193 -15.05 -13.27 8.37
C LEU A 193 -15.29 -12.01 7.54
N MET A 194 -14.48 -10.98 7.76
CA MET A 194 -14.42 -9.77 6.95
C MET A 194 -13.25 -9.92 5.99
N CYS A 195 -13.56 -10.20 4.75
CA CYS A 195 -12.58 -10.61 3.74
C CYS A 195 -12.48 -9.56 2.64
N ASP A 196 -11.25 -9.24 2.23
CA ASP A 196 -11.00 -8.49 1.00
C ASP A 196 -11.69 -9.18 -0.18
N SER A 197 -12.45 -8.41 -0.93
CA SER A 197 -13.24 -8.87 -2.06
C SER A 197 -12.98 -8.06 -3.34
N THR A 198 -11.93 -7.26 -3.39
CA THR A 198 -11.59 -6.34 -4.50
C THR A 198 -11.59 -7.03 -5.87
N ASN A 199 -11.09 -8.25 -5.97
CA ASN A 199 -11.04 -9.03 -7.21
C ASN A 199 -11.96 -10.25 -7.21
N ALA A 200 -12.99 -10.32 -6.35
CA ALA A 200 -13.83 -11.49 -6.17
C ALA A 200 -14.57 -11.92 -7.45
N GLU A 201 -14.91 -10.99 -8.33
CA GLU A 201 -15.60 -11.25 -9.60
C GLU A 201 -14.65 -11.58 -10.77
N ARG A 202 -13.33 -11.45 -10.58
CA ARG A 202 -12.36 -11.72 -11.64
C ARG A 202 -11.96 -13.19 -11.65
N PRO A 203 -12.15 -13.93 -12.76
CA PRO A 203 -11.67 -15.30 -12.85
C PRO A 203 -10.16 -15.39 -12.78
N GLY A 204 -9.63 -16.46 -12.15
CA GLY A 204 -8.20 -16.72 -12.08
C GLY A 204 -7.62 -16.47 -10.70
N PHE A 205 -6.35 -16.12 -10.65
CA PHE A 205 -5.60 -15.89 -9.41
C PHE A 205 -4.52 -14.82 -9.62
N THR A 206 -4.10 -14.20 -8.53
CA THR A 206 -3.01 -13.22 -8.54
C THR A 206 -1.66 -13.95 -8.60
N MET A 207 -0.82 -13.58 -9.56
CA MET A 207 0.51 -14.15 -9.74
C MET A 207 1.42 -13.77 -8.57
N SER A 208 2.42 -14.66 -8.29
CA SER A 208 3.47 -14.35 -7.33
C SER A 208 4.29 -13.14 -7.77
N GLU A 209 4.70 -12.32 -6.81
CA GLU A 209 5.59 -11.17 -7.04
C GLU A 209 6.93 -11.59 -7.67
N ARG A 210 7.41 -12.80 -7.39
CA ARG A 210 8.61 -13.38 -8.02
C ARG A 210 8.46 -13.55 -9.53
N THR A 211 7.26 -13.85 -10.02
CA THR A 211 7.00 -13.96 -11.48
C THR A 211 7.17 -12.60 -12.15
N VAL A 212 6.68 -11.55 -11.52
CA VAL A 212 6.83 -10.18 -12.01
C VAL A 212 8.30 -9.79 -12.08
N GLY A 213 9.07 -10.14 -11.06
CA GLY A 213 10.52 -9.90 -11.05
C GLY A 213 11.26 -10.57 -12.20
N LYS A 214 10.87 -11.80 -12.59
CA LYS A 214 11.42 -12.47 -13.77
C LYS A 214 11.08 -11.71 -15.07
N THR A 215 9.87 -11.20 -15.19
CA THR A 215 9.48 -10.37 -16.34
C THR A 215 10.28 -9.09 -16.40
N ILE A 216 10.46 -8.40 -15.28
CA ILE A 216 11.28 -7.20 -15.18
C ILE A 216 12.73 -7.52 -15.61
N ASP A 217 13.32 -8.58 -15.09
CA ASP A 217 14.69 -8.98 -15.46
C ASP A 217 14.81 -9.29 -16.96
N GLY A 218 13.79 -9.92 -17.56
CA GLY A 218 13.71 -10.16 -19.01
C GLY A 218 13.68 -8.85 -19.81
N LEU A 219 12.87 -7.86 -19.37
CA LEU A 219 12.82 -6.55 -20.00
C LEU A 219 14.17 -5.79 -19.93
N PHE A 220 14.90 -5.93 -18.83
CA PHE A 220 16.25 -5.38 -18.73
C PHE A 220 17.22 -6.03 -19.73
N ALA A 221 17.10 -7.34 -19.94
CA ALA A 221 17.91 -8.07 -20.92
C ALA A 221 17.58 -7.67 -22.37
N GLU A 222 16.30 -7.41 -22.65
CA GLU A 222 15.81 -7.03 -23.99
C GLU A 222 16.15 -5.58 -24.34
N HIS A 223 16.08 -4.67 -23.36
CA HIS A 223 16.24 -3.22 -23.57
C HIS A 223 17.58 -2.69 -23.06
N GLN A 224 18.70 -3.37 -23.41
CA GLN A 224 20.04 -3.00 -22.94
C GLN A 224 20.52 -1.64 -23.46
N ASN A 225 20.05 -1.22 -24.62
CA ASN A 225 20.52 -0.01 -25.31
C ASN A 225 19.61 1.21 -25.09
N SER A 226 18.65 1.15 -24.17
CA SER A 226 17.72 2.24 -23.87
C SER A 226 17.74 2.64 -22.41
N ARG A 227 17.41 3.90 -22.13
CA ARG A 227 17.06 4.31 -20.77
C ARG A 227 15.72 3.67 -20.39
N ILE A 228 15.68 3.06 -19.22
CA ILE A 228 14.47 2.39 -18.71
C ILE A 228 13.80 3.28 -17.67
N ILE A 229 12.49 3.51 -17.84
CA ILE A 229 11.66 4.28 -16.90
C ILE A 229 10.55 3.35 -16.43
N ILE A 230 10.49 3.06 -15.13
CA ILE A 230 9.51 2.12 -14.57
C ILE A 230 8.59 2.87 -13.61
N ALA A 231 7.30 2.92 -13.97
CA ALA A 231 6.27 3.43 -13.09
C ALA A 231 5.66 2.30 -12.28
N THR A 232 5.62 2.46 -10.96
CA THR A 232 5.03 1.49 -10.03
C THR A 232 4.46 2.18 -8.80
N PHE A 233 3.71 1.44 -7.98
CA PHE A 233 3.28 1.93 -6.68
C PHE A 233 4.46 2.15 -5.75
N ALA A 234 4.53 3.30 -5.13
CA ALA A 234 5.58 3.64 -4.17
C ALA A 234 5.62 2.67 -2.96
N SER A 235 4.46 2.18 -2.55
CA SER A 235 4.28 1.25 -1.45
C SER A 235 4.70 -0.18 -1.76
N ASN A 236 4.84 -0.56 -3.04
CA ASN A 236 5.27 -1.89 -3.43
C ASN A 236 6.80 -2.03 -3.32
N VAL A 237 7.26 -2.11 -2.07
CA VAL A 237 8.67 -2.19 -1.67
C VAL A 237 9.36 -3.40 -2.31
N ASP A 238 8.68 -4.54 -2.41
CA ASP A 238 9.19 -5.77 -3.02
C ASP A 238 9.46 -5.57 -4.52
N ARG A 239 8.55 -4.86 -5.21
CA ARG A 239 8.71 -4.52 -6.63
C ARG A 239 9.91 -3.62 -6.85
N VAL A 240 10.03 -2.58 -6.03
CA VAL A 240 11.18 -1.66 -6.10
C VAL A 240 12.48 -2.39 -5.83
N GLN A 241 12.52 -3.31 -4.85
CA GLN A 241 13.70 -4.14 -4.60
C GLN A 241 14.08 -4.99 -5.82
N GLN A 242 13.10 -5.60 -6.49
CA GLN A 242 13.36 -6.40 -7.70
C GLN A 242 13.92 -5.54 -8.85
N ILE A 243 13.37 -4.33 -9.04
CA ILE A 243 13.88 -3.37 -10.04
C ILE A 243 15.33 -2.98 -9.72
N ILE A 244 15.64 -2.66 -8.45
CA ILE A 244 17.00 -2.33 -8.01
C ILE A 244 17.95 -3.50 -8.24
N ASN A 245 17.53 -4.73 -7.93
CA ASN A 245 18.34 -5.92 -8.14
C ASN A 245 18.65 -6.15 -9.63
N SER A 246 17.65 -5.97 -10.50
CA SER A 246 17.86 -6.05 -11.96
C SER A 246 18.78 -4.92 -12.45
N ALA A 247 18.57 -3.68 -12.00
CA ALA A 247 19.45 -2.57 -12.35
C ALA A 247 20.91 -2.84 -11.95
N TYR A 248 21.14 -3.32 -10.74
CA TYR A 248 22.49 -3.70 -10.27
C TYR A 248 23.10 -4.83 -11.09
N LYS A 249 22.32 -5.88 -11.39
CA LYS A 249 22.76 -7.02 -12.24
C LYS A 249 23.23 -6.57 -13.62
N TYR A 250 22.57 -5.59 -14.22
CA TYR A 250 22.91 -5.05 -15.54
C TYR A 250 23.81 -3.81 -15.48
N GLY A 251 24.42 -3.50 -14.33
CA GLY A 251 25.39 -2.42 -14.16
C GLY A 251 24.80 -1.01 -14.31
N ARG A 252 23.49 -0.85 -14.11
CA ARG A 252 22.79 0.41 -14.28
C ARG A 252 22.69 1.20 -12.97
N LYS A 253 22.64 2.52 -13.08
CA LYS A 253 22.33 3.44 -11.98
C LYS A 253 20.84 3.64 -11.86
N VAL A 254 20.37 3.73 -10.63
CA VAL A 254 18.94 3.92 -10.31
C VAL A 254 18.71 5.35 -9.84
N VAL A 255 17.72 6.01 -10.40
CA VAL A 255 17.18 7.28 -9.92
C VAL A 255 15.76 7.03 -9.43
N ILE A 256 15.44 7.50 -8.22
CA ILE A 256 14.09 7.42 -7.65
C ILE A 256 13.45 8.79 -7.76
N GLU A 257 12.27 8.86 -8.40
CA GLU A 257 11.59 10.13 -8.63
C GLU A 257 10.11 10.05 -8.22
N GLY A 258 9.65 11.16 -7.63
CA GLY A 258 8.33 11.27 -7.02
C GLY A 258 8.43 11.30 -5.50
N ARG A 259 7.79 12.31 -4.88
CA ARG A 259 7.90 12.57 -3.43
C ARG A 259 7.54 11.35 -2.58
N SER A 260 6.41 10.71 -2.86
CA SER A 260 5.97 9.52 -2.11
C SER A 260 6.93 8.35 -2.29
N MET A 261 7.46 8.14 -3.52
CA MET A 261 8.44 7.09 -3.80
C MET A 261 9.71 7.29 -2.97
N VAL A 262 10.29 8.48 -3.01
CA VAL A 262 11.50 8.82 -2.24
C VAL A 262 11.27 8.60 -0.74
N ASN A 263 10.16 9.10 -0.19
CA ASN A 263 9.84 8.97 1.22
C ASN A 263 9.69 7.51 1.66
N ILE A 264 8.89 6.72 0.93
CA ILE A 264 8.63 5.32 1.29
C ILE A 264 9.91 4.47 1.17
N ILE A 265 10.69 4.65 0.11
CA ILE A 265 11.93 3.91 -0.10
C ILE A 265 12.97 4.26 0.98
N SER A 266 13.09 5.54 1.35
CA SER A 266 13.97 5.97 2.44
C SER A 266 13.59 5.30 3.76
N ILE A 267 12.30 5.30 4.12
CA ILE A 267 11.79 4.64 5.32
C ILE A 267 12.03 3.13 5.27
N ALA A 268 11.72 2.50 4.13
CA ALA A 268 11.90 1.07 3.94
C ALA A 268 13.38 0.65 4.05
N GLN A 269 14.30 1.48 3.54
CA GLN A 269 15.74 1.27 3.66
C GLN A 269 16.21 1.42 5.11
N GLU A 270 15.81 2.48 5.81
CA GLU A 270 16.13 2.71 7.22
C GLU A 270 15.65 1.56 8.11
N LEU A 271 14.46 1.05 7.86
CA LEU A 271 13.87 -0.04 8.61
C LEU A 271 14.35 -1.45 8.18
N GLY A 272 15.14 -1.56 7.10
CA GLY A 272 15.74 -2.80 6.63
C GLY A 272 14.83 -3.65 5.72
N TYR A 273 13.79 -3.06 5.09
CA TYR A 273 12.92 -3.72 4.12
C TYR A 273 13.42 -3.62 2.68
N ILE A 274 14.33 -2.70 2.38
CA ILE A 274 15.03 -2.56 1.10
C ILE A 274 16.52 -2.55 1.35
N ASN A 275 17.24 -3.29 0.50
CA ASN A 275 18.69 -3.26 0.43
C ASN A 275 19.13 -2.67 -0.92
N ILE A 276 19.81 -1.54 -0.87
CA ILE A 276 20.33 -0.87 -2.06
C ILE A 276 21.85 -1.10 -2.11
N PRO A 277 22.37 -1.85 -3.11
CA PRO A 277 23.80 -2.05 -3.26
C PRO A 277 24.55 -0.71 -3.41
N GLU A 278 25.77 -0.65 -2.88
CA GLU A 278 26.60 0.55 -2.98
C GLU A 278 26.74 1.03 -4.43
N ASN A 279 26.80 2.34 -4.62
CA ASN A 279 26.95 2.99 -5.92
C ASN A 279 25.84 2.67 -6.95
N THR A 280 24.69 2.12 -6.53
CA THR A 280 23.56 1.85 -7.43
C THR A 280 22.60 3.04 -7.50
N LEU A 281 22.23 3.62 -6.35
CA LEU A 281 21.36 4.80 -6.29
C LEU A 281 22.17 6.08 -6.53
N ILE A 282 21.64 6.96 -7.38
CA ILE A 282 22.20 8.28 -7.66
C ILE A 282 21.12 9.36 -7.59
N ASP A 283 21.52 10.59 -7.33
CA ASP A 283 20.61 11.73 -7.39
C ASP A 283 20.29 12.10 -8.86
N VAL A 284 19.13 12.71 -9.06
CA VAL A 284 18.66 13.12 -10.38
C VAL A 284 19.65 14.08 -11.08
N GLU A 285 20.35 14.92 -10.35
CA GLU A 285 21.37 15.83 -10.87
C GLU A 285 22.60 15.10 -11.42
N GLN A 286 22.87 13.89 -10.96
CA GLN A 286 24.00 13.08 -11.40
C GLN A 286 23.72 12.33 -12.70
N MET A 287 22.46 12.27 -13.17
CA MET A 287 22.09 11.60 -14.42
C MET A 287 22.91 12.06 -15.63
N LYS A 288 23.27 13.35 -15.67
CA LYS A 288 24.09 13.93 -16.74
C LYS A 288 25.46 13.30 -16.91
N ASN A 289 25.94 12.53 -15.93
CA ASN A 289 27.24 11.87 -15.95
C ASN A 289 27.16 10.44 -16.53
N TYR A 290 25.97 9.99 -16.94
CA TYR A 290 25.71 8.64 -17.44
C TYR A 290 24.98 8.69 -18.78
N THR A 291 25.20 7.68 -19.61
CA THR A 291 24.43 7.49 -20.84
C THR A 291 23.05 6.89 -20.57
N GLY A 292 22.14 6.97 -21.53
CA GLY A 292 20.76 6.46 -21.34
C GLY A 292 20.73 4.99 -20.92
N GLU A 293 21.51 4.15 -21.60
CA GLU A 293 21.59 2.71 -21.33
C GLU A 293 22.13 2.38 -19.92
N GLN A 294 22.78 3.33 -19.26
CA GLN A 294 23.26 3.17 -17.89
C GLN A 294 22.25 3.58 -16.83
N LEU A 295 21.06 4.06 -17.23
CA LEU A 295 20.09 4.64 -16.32
C LEU A 295 18.80 3.83 -16.22
N VAL A 296 18.29 3.75 -15.00
CA VAL A 296 16.93 3.28 -14.68
C VAL A 296 16.28 4.32 -13.78
N LEU A 297 15.10 4.76 -14.16
CA LEU A 297 14.28 5.66 -13.36
C LEU A 297 13.12 4.86 -12.75
N ILE A 298 12.96 4.90 -11.44
CA ILE A 298 11.79 4.36 -10.73
C ILE A 298 10.91 5.54 -10.34
N THR A 299 9.66 5.54 -10.77
CA THR A 299 8.81 6.72 -10.64
C THR A 299 7.38 6.39 -10.21
N THR A 300 6.71 7.38 -9.64
CA THR A 300 5.25 7.37 -9.42
C THR A 300 4.51 7.74 -10.70
N GLY A 301 3.18 7.56 -10.70
CA GLY A 301 2.31 7.91 -11.84
C GLY A 301 1.83 6.70 -12.63
N SER A 302 1.94 5.50 -12.06
CA SER A 302 1.42 4.28 -12.68
C SER A 302 -0.10 4.22 -12.74
N GLN A 303 -0.80 5.14 -12.06
CA GLN A 303 -2.26 5.27 -12.05
C GLN A 303 -2.76 6.50 -12.83
N GLY A 304 -1.85 7.22 -13.48
CA GLY A 304 -2.20 8.38 -14.29
C GLY A 304 -2.51 9.64 -13.50
N GLU A 305 -2.13 9.69 -12.21
CA GLU A 305 -2.33 10.85 -11.36
C GLU A 305 -1.60 12.07 -11.96
N SER A 306 -2.30 13.17 -12.18
CA SER A 306 -1.80 14.33 -12.91
C SER A 306 -0.55 14.98 -12.28
N MET A 307 -0.45 14.94 -10.96
CA MET A 307 0.68 15.49 -10.21
C MET A 307 1.83 14.50 -10.02
N ALA A 308 1.69 13.25 -10.41
CA ALA A 308 2.74 12.24 -10.30
C ALA A 308 3.91 12.52 -11.25
N ALA A 309 5.07 11.93 -10.95
CA ALA A 309 6.29 12.22 -11.68
C ALA A 309 6.20 11.80 -13.15
N LEU A 310 5.71 10.60 -13.45
CA LEU A 310 5.58 10.14 -14.84
C LEU A 310 4.62 11.00 -15.65
N SER A 311 3.45 11.34 -15.09
CA SER A 311 2.46 12.20 -15.78
C SER A 311 3.04 13.57 -16.12
N ARG A 312 3.79 14.16 -15.19
CA ARG A 312 4.50 15.43 -15.44
C ARG A 312 5.62 15.29 -16.47
N MET A 313 6.33 14.13 -16.52
CA MET A 313 7.32 13.85 -17.56
C MET A 313 6.65 13.74 -18.93
N ALA A 314 5.55 13.00 -19.02
CA ALA A 314 4.77 12.81 -20.26
C ALA A 314 4.24 14.16 -20.81
N ALA A 315 3.70 15.00 -19.92
CA ALA A 315 3.21 16.35 -20.25
C ALA A 315 4.31 17.42 -20.43
N HIS A 316 5.59 17.05 -20.38
CA HIS A 316 6.75 17.97 -20.43
C HIS A 316 6.78 19.02 -19.30
N LEU A 317 6.13 18.75 -18.17
CA LEU A 317 6.05 19.63 -17.00
C LEU A 317 7.04 19.26 -15.89
N HIS A 318 7.80 18.19 -16.05
CA HIS A 318 8.80 17.78 -15.07
C HIS A 318 10.08 18.62 -15.20
N LYS A 319 10.51 19.23 -14.08
CA LYS A 319 11.58 20.26 -14.09
C LYS A 319 12.98 19.72 -14.44
N LYS A 320 13.25 18.42 -14.19
CA LYS A 320 14.59 17.84 -14.27
C LYS A 320 14.71 16.71 -15.26
N ILE A 321 13.62 16.07 -15.63
CA ILE A 321 13.60 14.87 -16.48
C ILE A 321 12.65 15.10 -17.64
N SER A 322 13.13 14.83 -18.85
CA SER A 322 12.33 14.78 -20.08
C SER A 322 12.33 13.37 -20.63
N ILE A 323 11.23 12.96 -21.22
CA ILE A 323 11.13 11.73 -22.01
C ILE A 323 11.83 11.96 -23.32
N LEU A 324 12.68 11.02 -23.74
CA LEU A 324 13.49 11.12 -24.94
C LEU A 324 13.12 10.02 -25.94
N PRO A 325 13.28 10.28 -27.24
CA PRO A 325 13.20 9.21 -28.24
C PRO A 325 14.17 8.08 -27.92
N GLY A 326 13.68 6.85 -27.95
CA GLY A 326 14.47 5.66 -27.59
C GLY A 326 14.39 5.25 -26.12
N ASP A 327 13.70 6.00 -25.27
CA ASP A 327 13.38 5.56 -23.90
C ASP A 327 12.42 4.35 -23.91
N THR A 328 12.60 3.46 -22.96
CA THR A 328 11.65 2.38 -22.67
C THR A 328 10.87 2.72 -21.42
N VAL A 329 9.56 2.88 -21.54
CA VAL A 329 8.66 3.14 -20.39
C VAL A 329 7.86 1.89 -20.06
N ILE A 330 7.94 1.47 -18.79
CA ILE A 330 7.30 0.26 -18.26
C ILE A 330 6.28 0.65 -17.20
N PHE A 331 5.01 0.30 -17.41
CA PHE A 331 4.00 0.36 -16.35
C PHE A 331 3.97 -0.96 -15.61
N SER A 332 4.50 -0.97 -14.39
CA SER A 332 4.58 -2.15 -13.53
C SER A 332 3.47 -2.18 -12.48
N SER A 333 2.24 -1.91 -12.93
CA SER A 333 1.01 -1.98 -12.16
C SER A 333 -0.20 -2.10 -13.09
N HIS A 334 -1.33 -2.56 -12.54
CA HIS A 334 -2.63 -2.44 -13.22
C HIS A 334 -3.31 -1.14 -12.82
N PRO A 335 -4.14 -0.55 -13.71
CA PRO A 335 -5.04 0.50 -13.28
C PRO A 335 -5.96 -0.01 -12.15
N ILE A 336 -6.09 0.78 -11.10
CA ILE A 336 -7.14 0.59 -10.10
C ILE A 336 -8.48 0.87 -10.80
N PRO A 337 -9.56 0.13 -10.51
CA PRO A 337 -10.87 0.43 -11.09
C PRO A 337 -11.23 1.92 -10.96
N GLY A 338 -11.54 2.56 -12.10
CA GLY A 338 -11.77 4.00 -12.21
C GLY A 338 -10.60 4.80 -12.78
N ASN A 339 -9.36 4.28 -12.77
CA ASN A 339 -8.17 5.00 -13.25
C ASN A 339 -7.79 4.66 -14.70
N GLU A 340 -8.56 3.81 -15.39
CA GLU A 340 -8.22 3.33 -16.74
C GLU A 340 -8.06 4.48 -17.75
N LYS A 341 -8.93 5.49 -17.69
CA LYS A 341 -8.88 6.67 -18.55
C LYS A 341 -7.63 7.51 -18.28
N ALA A 342 -7.32 7.76 -17.03
CA ALA A 342 -6.15 8.53 -16.61
C ALA A 342 -4.85 7.87 -17.07
N VAL A 343 -4.72 6.55 -16.87
CA VAL A 343 -3.57 5.76 -17.35
C VAL A 343 -3.47 5.80 -18.88
N SER A 344 -4.59 5.63 -19.60
CA SER A 344 -4.62 5.69 -21.05
C SER A 344 -4.19 7.06 -21.59
N ASN A 345 -4.56 8.15 -20.93
CA ASN A 345 -4.10 9.48 -21.30
C ASN A 345 -2.58 9.64 -21.19
N VAL A 346 -1.98 9.19 -20.08
CA VAL A 346 -0.52 9.22 -19.91
C VAL A 346 0.19 8.37 -20.98
N ILE A 347 -0.35 7.19 -21.32
CA ILE A 347 0.18 6.34 -22.39
C ILE A 347 0.14 7.07 -23.74
N ASN A 348 -0.96 7.74 -24.06
CA ASN A 348 -1.09 8.51 -25.30
C ASN A 348 -0.08 9.66 -25.36
N GLU A 349 0.12 10.39 -24.27
CA GLU A 349 1.14 11.45 -24.20
C GLU A 349 2.57 10.89 -24.36
N LEU A 350 2.86 9.72 -23.80
CA LEU A 350 4.16 9.06 -23.95
C LEU A 350 4.40 8.50 -25.34
N SER A 351 3.34 8.13 -26.08
CA SER A 351 3.48 7.49 -27.41
C SER A 351 4.09 8.39 -28.48
N ALA A 352 4.04 9.72 -28.31
CA ALA A 352 4.64 10.66 -29.24
C ALA A 352 6.18 10.73 -29.12
N PRO A 353 6.77 10.81 -27.90
CA PRO A 353 8.22 10.92 -27.73
C PRO A 353 8.97 9.60 -27.64
N VAL A 354 8.32 8.48 -27.25
CA VAL A 354 9.01 7.20 -27.02
C VAL A 354 8.90 6.25 -28.19
N SER A 355 9.97 5.47 -28.42
CA SER A 355 10.00 4.42 -29.44
C SER A 355 9.28 3.16 -29.02
N TYR A 356 9.18 2.91 -27.73
CA TYR A 356 8.62 1.69 -27.16
C TYR A 356 8.02 1.93 -25.76
N THR A 357 6.75 1.52 -25.59
CA THR A 357 6.08 1.52 -24.30
C THR A 357 5.64 0.10 -24.00
N HIS A 358 6.19 -0.49 -22.91
CA HIS A 358 5.77 -1.80 -22.42
C HIS A 358 4.68 -1.63 -21.36
N LEU A 359 3.50 -2.11 -21.70
CA LEU A 359 2.35 -2.10 -20.80
C LEU A 359 2.22 -3.47 -20.18
N ARG A 360 2.05 -3.51 -18.84
CA ARG A 360 1.68 -4.72 -18.11
C ARG A 360 2.78 -5.74 -17.91
N ALA A 361 3.82 -5.38 -17.18
CA ALA A 361 4.79 -6.37 -16.68
C ALA A 361 4.15 -7.51 -15.84
N HIS A 362 2.85 -7.40 -15.50
CA HIS A 362 2.06 -8.36 -14.76
C HIS A 362 1.25 -9.35 -15.59
N GLU A 363 0.94 -9.05 -16.83
CA GLU A 363 -0.04 -9.80 -17.61
C GLU A 363 0.60 -10.74 -18.63
N THR A 364 1.65 -11.43 -18.28
CA THR A 364 2.16 -12.54 -19.10
C THR A 364 1.28 -13.78 -18.95
N GLY A 365 0.00 -13.67 -19.17
CA GLY A 365 -0.91 -14.79 -18.97
C GLY A 365 -2.30 -14.63 -19.54
N ARG A 366 -2.48 -13.72 -20.49
CA ARG A 366 -3.71 -13.67 -21.27
C ARG A 366 -3.42 -13.62 -22.75
N ASN A 367 -3.55 -14.75 -23.34
CA ASN A 367 -4.15 -14.95 -24.66
C ASN A 367 -5.34 -15.84 -24.48
#